data_7e76d2725995811f8df9d67dbf6281de
#
_entry.id   7e76d2725995811f8df9d67dbf6281de
#
_cell.length_a   1.000
_cell.length_b   1.000
_cell.length_c   1.000
_cell.angle_alpha   90.00
_cell.angle_beta   90.00
_cell.angle_gamma   90.00
#
_symmetry.space_group_name_H-M   'P 1'
#
loop_
_entity.id
_entity.type
_entity.pdbx_description
1 polymer ?
#
loop_
_entity_poly.entity_id
_entity_poly.type
_entity_poly.pdbx_seq_one_letter_code
_entity_poly.pdbx_strand_id
1 'polypeptide(L)'
;MHPRPWSAVRASIDRISLPAAFVDRQALRRNVERTVARIERSDVSMRIATKSIRSVEAMRTILADGGPRMVGLMCYAASEAAFLSDRGFDDLLVAYPTVQPG
;
A
#
# COMPACT_ATOMS: atom_id res chain seq x y z
N MET A 1 -13.27 1.74 18.40
CA MET A 1 -13.62 1.38 17.03
C MET A 1 -13.81 -0.12 16.95
N HIS A 2 -14.96 -0.57 16.50
CA HIS A 2 -15.29 -1.99 16.46
C HIS A 2 -14.91 -2.59 15.10
N PRO A 3 -14.33 -3.78 15.08
CA PRO A 3 -14.12 -4.49 13.83
C PRO A 3 -15.48 -4.77 13.15
N ARG A 4 -15.46 -4.84 11.83
CA ARG A 4 -16.65 -5.18 11.06
C ARG A 4 -17.13 -6.58 11.47
N PRO A 5 -18.42 -6.79 11.74
CA PRO A 5 -18.91 -8.10 12.14
C PRO A 5 -18.72 -9.12 11.01
N TRP A 6 -18.45 -10.37 11.38
CA TRP A 6 -18.18 -11.44 10.43
C TRP A 6 -19.32 -11.64 9.42
N SER A 7 -20.56 -11.46 9.84
CA SER A 7 -21.73 -11.55 8.96
C SER A 7 -21.67 -10.56 7.79
N ALA A 8 -21.20 -9.32 8.04
CA ALA A 8 -21.06 -8.31 7.00
C ALA A 8 -19.89 -8.65 6.04
N VAL A 9 -18.79 -9.17 6.57
CA VAL A 9 -17.66 -9.65 5.76
C VAL A 9 -18.12 -10.80 4.86
N ARG A 10 -18.80 -11.79 5.43
CA ARG A 10 -19.30 -12.95 4.69
C ARG A 10 -20.25 -12.54 3.57
N ALA A 11 -21.17 -11.63 3.83
CA ALA A 11 -22.10 -11.13 2.82
C ALA A 11 -21.38 -10.47 1.64
N SER A 12 -20.26 -9.79 1.91
CA SER A 12 -19.46 -9.13 0.87
C SER A 12 -18.73 -10.10 -0.05
N ILE A 13 -18.46 -11.33 0.39
CA ILE A 13 -17.67 -12.32 -0.36
C ILE A 13 -18.52 -13.46 -0.94
N ASP A 14 -19.83 -13.50 -0.67
CA ASP A 14 -20.72 -14.59 -1.08
C ASP A 14 -20.74 -14.84 -2.59
N ARG A 15 -20.43 -13.80 -3.40
CA ARG A 15 -20.45 -13.86 -4.87
C ARG A 15 -19.06 -13.93 -5.48
N ILE A 16 -18.02 -14.09 -4.68
CA ILE A 16 -16.63 -14.10 -5.12
C ILE A 16 -16.13 -15.55 -5.16
N SER A 17 -15.42 -15.91 -6.21
CA SER A 17 -14.73 -17.19 -6.30
C SER A 17 -13.66 -17.30 -5.21
N LEU A 18 -13.68 -18.42 -4.48
CA LEU A 18 -12.71 -18.69 -3.42
C LEU A 18 -11.65 -19.69 -3.92
N PRO A 19 -10.41 -19.64 -3.40
CA PRO A 19 -9.91 -18.72 -2.37
C PRO A 19 -9.74 -17.30 -2.87
N ALA A 20 -9.96 -16.32 -1.99
CA ALA A 20 -9.81 -14.89 -2.30
C ALA A 20 -9.22 -14.13 -1.11
N ALA A 21 -8.47 -13.08 -1.39
CA ALA A 21 -8.01 -12.11 -0.41
C ALA A 21 -8.82 -10.82 -0.58
N PHE A 22 -9.11 -10.15 0.51
CA PHE A 22 -9.80 -8.87 0.49
C PHE A 22 -9.21 -7.91 1.52
N VAL A 23 -9.44 -6.62 1.30
CA VAL A 23 -8.99 -5.56 2.19
C VAL A 23 -10.21 -4.81 2.73
N ASP A 24 -10.28 -4.64 4.05
CA ASP A 24 -11.22 -3.71 4.65
C ASP A 24 -10.69 -2.29 4.49
N ARG A 25 -11.30 -1.53 3.59
CA ARG A 25 -10.83 -0.18 3.24
C ARG A 25 -10.91 0.80 4.42
N GLN A 26 -11.90 0.68 5.27
CA GLN A 26 -12.03 1.54 6.46
C GLN A 26 -10.90 1.25 7.46
N ALA A 27 -10.61 -0.03 7.68
CA ALA A 27 -9.49 -0.43 8.55
C ALA A 27 -8.14 0.04 7.98
N LEU A 28 -7.94 -0.11 6.68
CA LEU A 28 -6.74 0.36 5.99
C LEU A 28 -6.54 1.86 6.19
N ARG A 29 -7.58 2.65 5.95
CA ARG A 29 -7.55 4.10 6.12
C ARG A 29 -7.16 4.50 7.54
N ARG A 30 -7.79 3.88 8.53
CA ARG A 30 -7.47 4.16 9.95
C ARG A 30 -6.02 3.83 10.29
N ASN A 31 -5.51 2.73 9.75
CA ASN A 31 -4.12 2.35 9.98
C ASN A 31 -3.14 3.35 9.34
N VAL A 32 -3.46 3.83 8.16
CA VAL A 32 -2.67 4.88 7.48
C VAL A 32 -2.68 6.16 8.31
N GLU A 33 -3.85 6.62 8.75
CA GLU A 33 -4.00 7.82 9.58
C GLU A 33 -3.18 7.72 10.87
N ARG A 34 -3.25 6.59 11.56
CA ARG A 34 -2.47 6.35 12.78
C ARG A 34 -0.97 6.38 12.52
N THR A 35 -0.55 5.79 11.41
CA THR A 35 0.87 5.70 11.05
C THR A 35 1.42 7.10 10.73
N VAL A 36 0.70 7.87 9.95
CA VAL A 36 1.07 9.24 9.60
C VAL A 36 1.08 10.15 10.84
N ALA A 37 0.11 10.00 11.73
CA ALA A 37 0.03 10.79 12.96
C ALA A 37 1.29 10.64 13.84
N ARG A 38 1.95 9.50 13.81
CA ARG A 38 3.18 9.26 14.58
C ARG A 38 4.37 10.10 14.12
N ILE A 39 4.38 10.51 12.87
CA ILE A 39 5.48 11.29 12.28
C ILE A 39 5.08 12.72 11.95
N GLU A 40 3.86 13.13 12.24
CA GLU A 40 3.28 14.42 11.85
C GLU A 40 4.11 15.61 12.35
N ARG A 41 4.71 15.49 13.52
CA ARG A 41 5.54 16.55 14.14
C ARG A 41 7.03 16.45 13.79
N SER A 42 7.41 15.52 12.94
CA SER A 42 8.79 15.33 12.51
C SER A 42 8.98 15.73 11.06
N ASP A 43 10.22 15.82 10.62
CA ASP A 43 10.56 16.04 9.21
C ASP A 43 10.67 14.72 8.43
N VAL A 44 10.24 13.63 9.03
CA VAL A 44 10.29 12.29 8.44
C VAL A 44 9.14 12.11 7.46
N SER A 45 9.43 11.50 6.33
CA SER A 45 8.44 10.96 5.40
C SER A 45 8.57 9.44 5.35
N MET A 46 7.54 8.77 4.82
CA MET A 46 7.50 7.31 4.73
C MET A 46 7.30 6.84 3.31
N ARG A 47 7.82 5.65 3.03
CA ARG A 47 7.57 4.90 1.81
C ARG A 47 6.92 3.57 2.15
N ILE A 48 6.04 3.11 1.27
CA ILE A 48 5.48 1.77 1.39
C ILE A 48 6.51 0.78 0.86
N ALA A 49 6.86 -0.22 1.66
CA ALA A 49 7.63 -1.36 1.18
C ALA A 49 6.70 -2.30 0.40
N THR A 50 6.89 -2.40 -0.90
CA THR A 50 5.99 -3.14 -1.80
C THR A 50 5.87 -4.61 -1.45
N LYS A 51 6.95 -5.20 -0.90
CA LYS A 51 6.94 -6.60 -0.45
C LYS A 51 5.89 -6.90 0.62
N SER A 52 5.46 -5.89 1.36
CA SER A 52 4.48 -6.05 2.44
C SER A 52 3.03 -5.92 1.97
N ILE A 53 2.79 -5.27 0.87
CA ILE A 53 1.43 -4.96 0.40
C ILE A 53 1.07 -5.75 -0.85
N ARG A 54 1.91 -5.78 -1.88
CA ARG A 54 1.76 -6.53 -3.15
C ARG A 54 0.40 -6.37 -3.84
N SER A 55 -0.24 -5.23 -3.66
CA SER A 55 -1.50 -4.88 -4.32
C SER A 55 -1.43 -3.46 -4.83
N VAL A 56 -1.54 -3.29 -6.14
CA VAL A 56 -1.49 -1.97 -6.80
C VAL A 56 -2.58 -1.05 -6.23
N GLU A 57 -3.80 -1.55 -6.12
CA GLU A 57 -4.92 -0.75 -5.62
C GLU A 57 -4.76 -0.38 -4.14
N ALA A 58 -4.29 -1.29 -3.31
CA ALA A 58 -4.02 -0.99 -1.90
C ALA A 58 -2.93 0.07 -1.77
N MET A 59 -1.86 -0.03 -2.54
CA MET A 59 -0.78 0.97 -2.53
C MET A 59 -1.27 2.34 -2.97
N ARG A 60 -2.11 2.43 -4.02
CA ARG A 60 -2.73 3.69 -4.43
C ARG A 60 -3.56 4.31 -3.32
N THR A 61 -4.37 3.50 -2.66
CA THR A 61 -5.22 3.94 -1.55
C THR A 61 -4.38 4.48 -0.40
N ILE A 62 -3.31 3.78 -0.02
CA ILE A 62 -2.41 4.20 1.05
C ILE A 62 -1.73 5.53 0.71
N LEU A 63 -1.21 5.69 -0.51
CA LEU A 63 -0.58 6.93 -0.93
C LEU A 63 -1.58 8.10 -0.93
N ALA A 64 -2.79 7.88 -1.40
CA ALA A 64 -3.84 8.90 -1.41
C ALA A 64 -4.25 9.30 0.01
N ASP A 65 -4.47 8.33 0.90
CA ASP A 65 -4.92 8.58 2.27
C ASP A 65 -3.80 9.10 3.18
N GLY A 66 -2.55 8.77 2.87
CA GLY A 66 -1.39 9.15 3.67
C GLY A 66 -0.96 10.61 3.52
N GLY A 67 -1.40 11.26 2.46
CA GLY A 67 -1.05 12.66 2.20
C GLY A 67 0.46 12.86 1.93
N PRO A 68 0.96 14.10 2.14
CA PRO A 68 2.32 14.47 1.73
C PRO A 68 3.45 13.76 2.48
N ARG A 69 3.16 13.14 3.60
CA ARG A 69 4.15 12.37 4.37
C ARG A 69 4.37 10.96 3.81
N MET A 70 3.43 10.44 3.03
CA MET A 70 3.54 9.17 2.34
C MET A 70 4.03 9.44 0.91
N VAL A 71 5.35 9.37 0.71
CA VAL A 71 5.96 9.95 -0.48
C VAL A 71 6.09 9.00 -1.66
N GLY A 72 5.92 7.71 -1.47
CA GLY A 72 6.07 6.79 -2.59
C GLY A 72 6.31 5.35 -2.16
N LEU A 73 6.96 4.60 -3.03
CA LEU A 73 7.17 3.17 -2.84
C LEU A 73 8.66 2.85 -2.71
N MET A 74 8.96 1.83 -1.94
CA MET A 74 10.26 1.19 -1.90
C MET A 74 10.15 -0.17 -2.55
N CYS A 75 10.74 -0.32 -3.73
CA CYS A 75 10.71 -1.51 -4.54
C CYS A 75 11.90 -2.41 -4.24
N TYR A 76 11.74 -3.70 -4.44
CA TYR A 76 12.80 -4.63 -4.17
C TYR A 76 13.63 -4.98 -5.41
N ALA A 77 13.13 -4.71 -6.62
CA ALA A 77 13.82 -4.96 -7.88
C ALA A 77 13.53 -3.87 -8.90
N ALA A 78 14.46 -3.64 -9.82
CA ALA A 78 14.28 -2.66 -10.90
C ALA A 78 13.10 -3.04 -11.81
N SER A 79 12.89 -4.32 -12.08
CA SER A 79 11.74 -4.82 -12.86
C SER A 79 10.40 -4.52 -12.19
N GLU A 80 10.33 -4.60 -10.86
CA GLU A 80 9.14 -4.22 -10.11
C GLU A 80 8.88 -2.72 -10.21
N ALA A 81 9.93 -1.91 -10.09
CA ALA A 81 9.80 -0.46 -10.24
C ALA A 81 9.30 -0.08 -11.64
N ALA A 82 9.80 -0.72 -12.69
CA ALA A 82 9.31 -0.52 -14.05
C ALA A 82 7.84 -0.88 -14.18
N PHE A 83 7.43 -2.02 -13.66
CA PHE A 83 6.03 -2.45 -13.63
C PHE A 83 5.12 -1.43 -12.93
N LEU A 84 5.55 -0.91 -11.79
CA LEU A 84 4.77 0.07 -11.03
C LEU A 84 4.76 1.45 -11.70
N SER A 85 5.87 1.84 -12.34
CA SER A 85 5.92 3.07 -13.14
C SER A 85 4.89 3.03 -14.28
N ASP A 86 4.77 1.90 -14.96
CA ASP A 86 3.77 1.71 -16.02
C ASP A 86 2.33 1.84 -15.50
N ARG A 87 2.12 1.69 -14.21
CA ARG A 87 0.83 1.84 -13.55
C ARG A 87 0.61 3.21 -12.88
N GLY A 88 1.50 4.15 -13.17
CA GLY A 88 1.34 5.54 -12.77
C GLY A 88 1.98 5.92 -11.43
N PHE A 89 2.78 5.05 -10.83
CA PHE A 89 3.58 5.41 -9.67
C PHE A 89 4.87 6.07 -10.14
N ASP A 90 5.24 7.20 -9.56
CA ASP A 90 6.36 8.02 -10.03
C ASP A 90 7.48 8.21 -9.01
N ASP A 91 7.23 8.03 -7.73
CA ASP A 91 8.26 8.14 -6.68
C ASP A 91 8.66 6.74 -6.21
N LEU A 92 9.61 6.15 -6.91
CA LEU A 92 10.02 4.76 -6.73
C LEU A 92 11.49 4.70 -6.31
N LEU A 93 11.77 4.08 -5.17
CA LEU A 93 13.10 3.82 -4.68
C LEU A 93 13.40 2.32 -4.78
N VAL A 94 14.45 1.94 -5.49
CA VAL A 94 14.95 0.57 -5.46
C VAL A 94 16.03 0.51 -4.37
N ALA A 95 15.72 -0.16 -3.28
CA ALA A 95 16.59 -0.18 -2.10
C ALA A 95 17.75 -1.17 -2.22
N TYR A 96 17.74 -2.03 -3.23
CA TYR A 96 18.79 -3.02 -3.46
C TYR A 96 19.60 -2.66 -4.70
N PRO A 97 20.93 -2.56 -4.58
CA PRO A 97 21.77 -2.23 -5.72
C PRO A 97 21.69 -3.31 -6.79
N THR A 98 21.74 -2.89 -8.04
CA THR A 98 21.76 -3.80 -9.18
C THR A 98 22.75 -3.30 -10.23
N VAL A 99 23.40 -4.25 -10.91
CA VAL A 99 24.27 -3.97 -12.05
C VAL A 99 23.75 -4.61 -13.33
N GLN A 100 22.53 -5.12 -13.32
CA GLN A 100 21.90 -5.69 -14.48
C GLN A 100 21.61 -4.59 -15.50
N PRO A 101 21.96 -4.78 -16.78
CA PRO A 101 21.56 -3.87 -17.84
C PRO A 101 20.03 -3.89 -17.96
N GLY A 102 19.44 -2.71 -18.14
CA GLY A 102 17.98 -2.54 -18.24
C GLY A 102 17.42 -2.95 -19.60
#